data_efa3c7b7db81331bcd27ade4dbf4f752
#
_entry.id   efa3c7b7db81331bcd27ade4dbf4f752
#
_cell.length_a   1.000
_cell.length_b   1.000
_cell.length_c   1.000
_cell.angle_alpha   90.00
_cell.angle_beta   90.00
_cell.angle_gamma   90.00
#
_symmetry.space_group_name_H-M   'P 1'
#
loop_
_entity.id
_entity.type
_entity.pdbx_description
1 polymer ?
#
loop_
_entity_poly.entity_id
_entity_poly.type
_entity_poly.pdbx_seq_one_letter_code
_entity_poly.pdbx_strand_id
1 'polypeptide(L)'
;LLGRTYANVQKLADEITAEGGTAKAYECNVLDKAAVFACHEQVLRDLGPCDILLNGAGGNHPSATTDKEYYEPGDLDAETKSFFDLEQKGVEFVFNLNFLGTLIPTQAFAKDMLGREGCSILNISSMNAYTPLTKIPAYSGAKAAISNFTQWLAVHFSKIGIRVNAIAPGF
;
A
#
# COMPACT_ATOMS: atom_id res chain seq x y z
N LEU A 1 0.26 -13.47 -6.16
CA LEU A 1 0.50 -12.85 -4.85
C LEU A 1 1.94 -12.31 -4.80
N LEU A 2 2.13 -11.06 -4.39
CA LEU A 2 3.43 -10.42 -4.27
C LEU A 2 3.74 -10.09 -2.80
N GLY A 3 4.96 -10.37 -2.34
CA GLY A 3 5.39 -10.01 -0.98
C GLY A 3 6.89 -10.12 -0.78
N ARG A 4 7.40 -9.46 0.25
CA ARG A 4 8.85 -9.41 0.55
C ARG A 4 9.44 -10.74 1.03
N THR A 5 8.62 -11.61 1.60
CA THR A 5 9.04 -12.92 2.13
C THR A 5 8.37 -14.01 1.31
N TYR A 6 9.12 -14.63 0.42
CA TYR A 6 8.60 -15.66 -0.49
C TYR A 6 7.79 -16.74 0.21
N ALA A 7 8.31 -17.28 1.34
CA ALA A 7 7.64 -18.34 2.08
C ALA A 7 6.21 -17.98 2.52
N ASN A 8 5.96 -16.71 2.90
CA ASN A 8 4.65 -16.27 3.35
C ASN A 8 3.65 -16.20 2.18
N VAL A 9 4.09 -15.69 1.03
CA VAL A 9 3.22 -15.60 -0.16
C VAL A 9 3.01 -16.96 -0.81
N GLN A 10 4.03 -17.85 -0.75
CA GLN A 10 3.91 -19.22 -1.23
C GLN A 10 2.89 -20.00 -0.40
N LYS A 11 2.95 -19.92 0.92
CA LYS A 11 1.97 -20.57 1.81
C LYS A 11 0.54 -20.16 1.45
N LEU A 12 0.29 -18.85 1.25
CA LEU A 12 -1.04 -18.38 0.86
C LEU A 12 -1.44 -18.85 -0.55
N ALA A 13 -0.49 -18.92 -1.48
CA ALA A 13 -0.76 -19.45 -2.82
C ALA A 13 -1.13 -20.94 -2.79
N ASP A 14 -0.48 -21.71 -1.94
CA ASP A 14 -0.78 -23.13 -1.74
C ASP A 14 -2.17 -23.32 -1.10
N GLU A 15 -2.55 -22.50 -0.12
CA GLU A 15 -3.88 -22.52 0.49
C GLU A 15 -4.98 -22.24 -0.56
N ILE A 16 -4.82 -21.18 -1.36
CA ILE A 16 -5.78 -20.85 -2.43
C ILE A 16 -5.87 -21.99 -3.45
N THR A 17 -4.74 -22.61 -3.79
CA THR A 17 -4.71 -23.72 -4.76
C THR A 17 -5.37 -24.98 -4.18
N ALA A 18 -5.19 -25.25 -2.90
CA ALA A 18 -5.84 -26.36 -2.20
C ALA A 18 -7.38 -26.19 -2.14
N GLU A 19 -7.87 -24.95 -2.13
CA GLU A 19 -9.30 -24.62 -2.20
C GLU A 19 -9.85 -24.63 -3.65
N GLY A 20 -9.04 -25.01 -4.63
CA GLY A 20 -9.45 -25.11 -6.04
C GLY A 20 -9.24 -23.83 -6.86
N GLY A 21 -8.61 -22.81 -6.28
CA GLY A 21 -8.21 -21.59 -6.99
C GLY A 21 -6.89 -21.77 -7.76
N THR A 22 -6.52 -20.76 -8.53
CA THR A 22 -5.21 -20.68 -9.19
C THR A 22 -4.43 -19.52 -8.59
N ALA A 23 -3.29 -19.77 -7.98
CA ALA A 23 -2.45 -18.74 -7.40
C ALA A 23 -0.95 -19.04 -7.61
N LYS A 24 -0.17 -17.97 -7.75
CA LYS A 24 1.30 -18.02 -7.79
C LYS A 24 1.90 -17.01 -6.86
N ALA A 25 3.05 -17.35 -6.28
CA ALA A 25 3.80 -16.51 -5.36
C ALA A 25 4.99 -15.87 -6.06
N TYR A 26 5.24 -14.59 -5.78
CA TYR A 26 6.38 -13.85 -6.29
C TYR A 26 7.02 -13.05 -5.16
N GLU A 27 8.33 -13.20 -5.00
CA GLU A 27 9.09 -12.33 -4.07
C GLU A 27 9.27 -10.95 -4.70
N CYS A 28 8.76 -9.93 -4.03
CA CYS A 28 8.79 -8.57 -4.56
C CYS A 28 8.79 -7.54 -3.43
N ASN A 29 9.74 -6.62 -3.45
CA ASN A 29 9.69 -5.40 -2.65
C ASN A 29 9.05 -4.28 -3.46
N VAL A 30 7.88 -3.81 -3.06
CA VAL A 30 7.13 -2.76 -3.77
C VAL A 30 7.83 -1.41 -3.82
N LEU A 31 8.88 -1.19 -3.01
CA LEU A 31 9.72 0.01 -3.04
C LEU A 31 10.88 -0.09 -4.05
N ASP A 32 11.15 -1.26 -4.56
CA ASP A 32 12.13 -1.47 -5.63
C ASP A 32 11.41 -1.47 -6.98
N LYS A 33 11.51 -0.36 -7.68
CA LYS A 33 10.84 -0.18 -8.98
C LYS A 33 11.28 -1.24 -10.00
N ALA A 34 12.56 -1.57 -10.06
CA ALA A 34 13.08 -2.56 -11.00
C ALA A 34 12.53 -3.96 -10.66
N ALA A 35 12.51 -4.33 -9.37
CA ALA A 35 11.93 -5.59 -8.91
C ALA A 35 10.43 -5.69 -9.22
N VAL A 36 9.66 -4.61 -9.04
CA VAL A 36 8.22 -4.59 -9.36
C VAL A 36 7.98 -4.81 -10.85
N PHE A 37 8.74 -4.14 -11.72
CA PHE A 37 8.59 -4.31 -13.16
C PHE A 37 9.04 -5.69 -13.63
N ALA A 38 10.13 -6.24 -13.09
CA ALA A 38 10.56 -7.60 -13.38
C ALA A 38 9.52 -8.65 -12.90
N CYS A 39 8.92 -8.41 -11.74
CA CYS A 39 7.85 -9.25 -11.21
C CYS A 39 6.59 -9.18 -12.10
N HIS A 40 6.20 -7.99 -12.57
CA HIS A 40 5.10 -7.82 -13.53
C HIS A 40 5.31 -8.67 -14.80
N GLU A 41 6.52 -8.66 -15.38
CA GLU A 41 6.85 -9.48 -16.55
C GLU A 41 6.73 -10.98 -16.26
N GLN A 42 7.03 -11.44 -15.04
CA GLN A 42 6.82 -12.83 -14.65
C GLN A 42 5.33 -13.16 -14.53
N VAL A 43 4.56 -12.30 -13.86
CA VAL A 43 3.10 -12.46 -13.73
C VAL A 43 2.44 -12.53 -15.12
N LEU A 44 2.82 -11.63 -16.01
CA LEU A 44 2.28 -11.58 -17.38
C LEU A 44 2.54 -12.88 -18.15
N ARG A 45 3.74 -13.46 -18.03
CA ARG A 45 4.07 -14.75 -18.66
C ARG A 45 3.29 -15.92 -18.04
N ASP A 46 3.12 -15.89 -16.73
CA ASP A 46 2.60 -17.03 -15.97
C ASP A 46 1.08 -17.10 -15.91
N LEU A 47 0.43 -15.93 -15.83
CA LEU A 47 -0.99 -15.79 -15.54
C LEU A 47 -1.74 -14.93 -16.56
N GLY A 48 -1.01 -14.24 -17.44
CA GLY A 48 -1.59 -13.28 -18.38
C GLY A 48 -1.72 -11.86 -17.79
N PRO A 49 -2.37 -10.95 -18.54
CA PRO A 49 -2.49 -9.56 -18.17
C PRO A 49 -3.40 -9.35 -16.94
N CYS A 50 -3.08 -8.36 -16.15
CA CYS A 50 -3.79 -8.03 -14.91
C CYS A 50 -5.15 -7.37 -15.21
N ASP A 51 -6.24 -7.93 -14.71
CA ASP A 51 -7.60 -7.36 -14.77
C ASP A 51 -7.92 -6.53 -13.53
N ILE A 52 -7.48 -7.01 -12.35
CA ILE A 52 -7.75 -6.40 -11.07
C ILE A 52 -6.45 -6.27 -10.28
N LEU A 53 -6.07 -5.05 -9.95
CA LEU A 53 -4.92 -4.76 -9.10
C LEU A 53 -5.38 -4.39 -7.70
N LEU A 54 -4.98 -5.18 -6.69
CA LEU A 54 -5.15 -4.85 -5.28
C LEU A 54 -3.83 -4.37 -4.68
N ASN A 55 -3.73 -3.10 -4.34
CA ASN A 55 -2.58 -2.52 -3.65
C ASN A 55 -2.76 -2.61 -2.13
N GLY A 56 -2.26 -3.69 -1.53
CA GLY A 56 -2.38 -3.97 -0.11
C GLY A 56 -1.11 -3.70 0.72
N ALA A 57 0.01 -3.35 0.09
CA ALA A 57 1.25 -3.07 0.81
C ALA A 57 1.12 -1.76 1.61
N GLY A 58 1.54 -1.79 2.87
CA GLY A 58 1.47 -0.62 3.75
C GLY A 58 1.85 -0.98 5.18
N GLY A 59 1.91 0.03 6.02
CA GLY A 59 2.20 -0.12 7.45
C GLY A 59 2.69 1.15 8.09
N ASN A 60 2.90 1.08 9.40
CA ASN A 60 3.47 2.13 10.23
C ASN A 60 4.90 1.77 10.65
N HIS A 61 5.60 2.69 11.34
CA HIS A 61 6.93 2.48 11.86
C HIS A 61 7.06 3.03 13.30
N PRO A 62 7.70 2.31 14.23
CA PRO A 62 7.84 2.77 15.62
C PRO A 62 8.52 4.13 15.77
N SER A 63 9.50 4.47 14.92
CA SER A 63 10.18 5.77 14.99
C SER A 63 9.35 6.95 14.47
N ALA A 64 8.18 6.66 13.86
CA ALA A 64 7.17 7.65 13.46
C ALA A 64 5.90 7.60 14.34
N THR A 65 6.02 7.06 15.56
CA THR A 65 4.92 6.84 16.50
C THR A 65 5.26 7.48 17.83
N THR A 66 4.34 8.26 18.43
CA THR A 66 4.50 8.81 19.78
C THR A 66 4.07 7.80 20.84
N ASP A 67 4.59 7.92 22.07
CA ASP A 67 4.23 7.02 23.17
C ASP A 67 2.83 7.34 23.72
N LYS A 68 2.51 8.63 23.83
CA LYS A 68 1.23 9.12 24.34
C LYS A 68 0.29 9.58 23.24
N GLU A 69 -0.99 9.55 23.51
CA GLU A 69 -2.04 10.07 22.64
C GLU A 69 -2.08 11.59 22.61
N TYR A 70 -1.85 12.20 23.78
CA TYR A 70 -1.87 13.63 23.97
C TYR A 70 -0.53 14.10 24.54
N TYR A 71 -0.11 15.26 24.10
CA TYR A 71 1.04 15.94 24.68
C TYR A 71 0.65 16.54 26.05
N GLU A 72 1.48 16.32 27.06
CA GLU A 72 1.30 16.86 28.40
C GLU A 72 2.49 17.75 28.79
N PRO A 73 2.26 18.78 29.64
CA PRO A 73 3.36 19.57 30.19
C PRO A 73 4.40 18.68 30.89
N GLY A 74 5.67 18.83 30.54
CA GLY A 74 6.77 18.02 31.08
C GLY A 74 7.20 16.84 30.19
N ASP A 75 6.50 16.54 29.10
CA ASP A 75 6.87 15.45 28.18
C ASP A 75 8.22 15.67 27.48
N LEU A 76 8.66 16.94 27.34
CA LEU A 76 9.99 17.26 26.82
C LEU A 76 11.13 16.84 27.74
N ASP A 77 10.87 16.79 29.05
CA ASP A 77 11.86 16.45 30.06
C ASP A 77 11.77 14.99 30.52
N ALA A 78 10.83 14.23 29.96
CA ALA A 78 10.60 12.83 30.28
C ALA A 78 11.23 11.89 29.23
N GLU A 79 11.50 10.63 29.62
CA GLU A 79 11.88 9.57 28.68
C GLU A 79 10.68 9.09 27.85
N THR A 80 9.82 10.02 27.42
CA THR A 80 8.59 9.76 26.67
C THR A 80 8.76 10.28 25.26
N LYS A 81 8.61 9.43 24.28
CA LYS A 81 8.69 9.82 22.88
C LYS A 81 7.48 10.66 22.49
N SER A 82 7.72 11.95 22.30
CA SER A 82 6.71 12.95 21.93
C SER A 82 6.69 13.19 20.41
N PHE A 83 5.87 14.15 19.97
CA PHE A 83 5.88 14.63 18.59
C PHE A 83 7.26 15.15 18.14
N PHE A 84 8.00 15.78 19.06
CA PHE A 84 9.30 16.40 18.76
C PHE A 84 10.42 15.36 18.55
N ASP A 85 10.19 14.11 18.97
CA ASP A 85 11.14 12.99 18.88
C ASP A 85 10.89 12.08 17.68
N LEU A 86 9.90 12.41 16.85
CA LEU A 86 9.61 11.63 15.65
C LEU A 86 10.77 11.74 14.64
N GLU A 87 11.29 10.60 14.22
CA GLU A 87 12.44 10.53 13.34
C GLU A 87 12.03 10.74 11.88
N GLN A 88 12.72 11.64 11.18
CA GLN A 88 12.52 11.89 9.76
C GLN A 88 12.57 10.58 8.94
N LYS A 89 13.54 9.71 9.20
CA LYS A 89 13.67 8.43 8.49
C LYS A 89 12.46 7.51 8.66
N GLY A 90 11.86 7.51 9.86
CA GLY A 90 10.64 6.77 10.14
C GLY A 90 9.45 7.33 9.36
N VAL A 91 9.31 8.64 9.33
CA VAL A 91 8.28 9.33 8.54
C VAL A 91 8.44 9.03 7.05
N GLU A 92 9.65 9.17 6.51
CA GLU A 92 9.98 8.85 5.11
C GLU A 92 9.65 7.40 4.78
N PHE A 93 10.02 6.45 5.66
CA PHE A 93 9.70 5.04 5.47
C PHE A 93 8.19 4.81 5.37
N VAL A 94 7.39 5.41 6.27
CA VAL A 94 5.94 5.26 6.29
C VAL A 94 5.32 5.82 5.01
N PHE A 95 5.72 7.02 4.58
CA PHE A 95 5.23 7.62 3.34
C PHE A 95 5.65 6.80 2.11
N ASN A 96 6.90 6.39 2.03
CA ASN A 96 7.39 5.57 0.92
C ASN A 96 6.64 4.24 0.86
N LEU A 97 6.54 3.51 1.97
CA LEU A 97 5.88 2.21 1.97
C LEU A 97 4.41 2.32 1.55
N ASN A 98 3.67 3.28 2.08
CA ASN A 98 2.24 3.40 1.78
C ASN A 98 2.01 4.03 0.40
N PHE A 99 2.65 5.17 0.09
CA PHE A 99 2.37 5.90 -1.14
C PHE A 99 3.12 5.33 -2.35
N LEU A 100 4.47 5.23 -2.29
CA LEU A 100 5.23 4.65 -3.40
C LEU A 100 4.94 3.17 -3.58
N GLY A 101 4.69 2.44 -2.48
CA GLY A 101 4.27 1.04 -2.51
C GLY A 101 2.90 0.80 -3.16
N THR A 102 2.09 1.83 -3.34
CA THR A 102 0.86 1.83 -4.13
C THR A 102 1.11 2.33 -5.56
N LEU A 103 1.87 3.41 -5.71
CA LEU A 103 2.13 4.06 -7.00
C LEU A 103 2.94 3.17 -7.95
N ILE A 104 4.05 2.56 -7.47
CA ILE A 104 4.95 1.78 -8.34
C ILE A 104 4.26 0.54 -8.91
N PRO A 105 3.56 -0.30 -8.12
CA PRO A 105 2.78 -1.41 -8.68
C PRO A 105 1.69 -0.93 -9.64
N THR A 106 1.03 0.18 -9.34
CA THR A 106 0.04 0.76 -10.27
C THR A 106 0.67 1.14 -11.60
N GLN A 107 1.87 1.74 -11.60
CA GLN A 107 2.59 2.07 -12.84
C GLN A 107 2.96 0.83 -13.68
N ALA A 108 3.25 -0.29 -13.02
CA ALA A 108 3.60 -1.52 -13.71
C ALA A 108 2.35 -2.21 -14.29
N PHE A 109 1.39 -2.53 -13.43
CA PHE A 109 0.27 -3.41 -13.75
C PHE A 109 -0.90 -2.70 -14.47
N ALA A 110 -1.12 -1.40 -14.27
CA ALA A 110 -2.20 -0.70 -14.94
C ALA A 110 -2.01 -0.60 -16.47
N LYS A 111 -0.80 -0.82 -16.98
CA LYS A 111 -0.54 -0.90 -18.42
C LYS A 111 -1.29 -2.05 -19.08
N ASP A 112 -1.44 -3.16 -18.38
CA ASP A 112 -2.17 -4.34 -18.89
C ASP A 112 -3.66 -4.06 -19.08
N MET A 113 -4.19 -3.06 -18.38
CA MET A 113 -5.60 -2.68 -18.38
C MET A 113 -5.98 -1.77 -19.54
N LEU A 114 -4.99 -1.21 -20.25
CA LEU A 114 -5.25 -0.29 -21.34
C LEU A 114 -5.97 -0.98 -22.51
N GLY A 115 -7.09 -0.39 -22.94
CA GLY A 115 -7.91 -0.93 -24.04
C GLY A 115 -8.71 -2.19 -23.68
N ARG A 116 -8.83 -2.53 -22.39
CA ARG A 116 -9.60 -3.68 -21.89
C ARG A 116 -10.74 -3.21 -21.01
N GLU A 117 -11.87 -3.90 -21.12
CA GLU A 117 -13.07 -3.60 -20.31
C GLU A 117 -13.07 -4.36 -18.98
N GLY A 118 -13.76 -3.80 -17.98
CA GLY A 118 -13.97 -4.45 -16.69
C GLY A 118 -12.80 -4.33 -15.71
N CYS A 119 -11.68 -3.73 -16.11
CA CYS A 119 -10.49 -3.59 -15.27
C CYS A 119 -10.71 -2.66 -14.09
N SER A 120 -10.03 -2.96 -12.97
CA SER A 120 -10.20 -2.22 -11.72
C SER A 120 -8.93 -2.18 -10.87
N ILE A 121 -8.72 -1.05 -10.21
CA ILE A 121 -7.67 -0.88 -9.19
C ILE A 121 -8.35 -0.65 -7.85
N LEU A 122 -7.91 -1.38 -6.83
CA LEU A 122 -8.38 -1.24 -5.46
C LEU A 122 -7.20 -0.93 -4.54
N ASN A 123 -7.24 0.22 -3.88
CA ASN A 123 -6.23 0.67 -2.95
C ASN A 123 -6.70 0.46 -1.50
N ILE A 124 -5.76 0.12 -0.61
CA ILE A 124 -6.05 0.01 0.82
C ILE A 124 -5.65 1.32 1.50
N SER A 125 -6.66 2.16 1.77
CA SER A 125 -6.54 3.35 2.59
C SER A 125 -6.69 2.99 4.08
N SER A 126 -7.29 3.84 4.88
CA SER A 126 -7.61 3.62 6.29
C SER A 126 -8.64 4.64 6.75
N MET A 127 -9.40 4.34 7.80
CA MET A 127 -10.19 5.36 8.50
C MET A 127 -9.34 6.56 8.93
N ASN A 128 -8.06 6.34 9.20
CA ASN A 128 -7.10 7.39 9.59
C ASN A 128 -6.89 8.47 8.51
N ALA A 129 -7.27 8.19 7.26
CA ALA A 129 -7.26 9.19 6.20
C ALA A 129 -8.30 10.30 6.41
N TYR A 130 -9.35 10.01 7.18
CA TYR A 130 -10.51 10.88 7.41
C TYR A 130 -10.61 11.34 8.87
N THR A 131 -10.32 10.42 9.80
CA THR A 131 -10.31 10.68 11.25
C THR A 131 -8.93 10.27 11.78
N PRO A 132 -7.94 11.17 11.76
CA PRO A 132 -6.59 10.84 12.18
C PRO A 132 -6.57 10.36 13.64
N LEU A 133 -6.02 9.18 13.84
CA LEU A 133 -5.75 8.68 15.18
C LEU A 133 -4.52 9.38 15.75
N THR A 134 -4.53 9.57 17.07
CA THR A 134 -3.36 10.00 17.83
C THR A 134 -2.21 9.01 17.66
N LYS A 135 -1.00 9.38 18.06
CA LYS A 135 0.25 8.59 18.05
C LYS A 135 0.87 8.34 16.68
N ILE A 136 0.13 8.30 15.55
CA ILE A 136 0.60 7.83 14.24
C ILE A 136 0.39 8.86 13.12
N PRO A 137 0.95 10.09 13.24
CA PRO A 137 0.66 11.17 12.29
C PRO A 137 1.16 10.87 10.87
N ALA A 138 2.33 10.23 10.74
CA ALA A 138 2.87 9.86 9.43
C ALA A 138 2.00 8.85 8.69
N TYR A 139 1.48 7.84 9.41
CA TYR A 139 0.58 6.85 8.83
C TYR A 139 -0.74 7.48 8.38
N SER A 140 -1.36 8.31 9.22
CA SER A 140 -2.60 9.03 8.88
C SER A 140 -2.41 9.90 7.63
N GLY A 141 -1.33 10.68 7.57
CA GLY A 141 -0.98 11.48 6.40
C GLY A 141 -0.75 10.65 5.14
N ALA A 142 -0.03 9.54 5.25
CA ALA A 142 0.23 8.64 4.13
C ALA A 142 -1.07 7.98 3.60
N LYS A 143 -1.98 7.60 4.48
CA LYS A 143 -3.29 7.02 4.10
C LYS A 143 -4.23 8.07 3.49
N ALA A 144 -4.17 9.32 3.95
CA ALA A 144 -4.85 10.44 3.29
C ALA A 144 -4.31 10.68 1.87
N ALA A 145 -2.99 10.58 1.69
CA ALA A 145 -2.37 10.65 0.37
C ALA A 145 -2.85 9.54 -0.58
N ILE A 146 -3.01 8.30 -0.09
CA ILE A 146 -3.59 7.19 -0.88
C ILE A 146 -5.04 7.49 -1.29
N SER A 147 -5.87 8.02 -0.38
CA SER A 147 -7.25 8.38 -0.69
C SER A 147 -7.33 9.44 -1.79
N ASN A 148 -6.50 10.48 -1.69
CA ASN A 148 -6.42 11.52 -2.72
C ASN A 148 -5.89 10.97 -4.06
N PHE A 149 -4.83 10.16 -4.03
CA PHE A 149 -4.26 9.52 -5.21
C PHE A 149 -5.27 8.60 -5.92
N THR A 150 -6.09 7.89 -5.17
CA THR A 150 -7.19 7.07 -5.71
C THR A 150 -8.19 7.90 -6.49
N GLN A 151 -8.59 9.05 -5.94
CA GLN A 151 -9.50 10.00 -6.62
C GLN A 151 -8.85 10.55 -7.89
N TRP A 152 -7.59 10.94 -7.81
CA TRP A 152 -6.84 11.44 -8.97
C TRP A 152 -6.76 10.39 -10.08
N LEU A 153 -6.41 9.14 -9.75
CA LEU A 153 -6.35 8.03 -10.72
C LEU A 153 -7.73 7.75 -11.34
N ALA A 154 -8.81 7.78 -10.54
CA ALA A 154 -10.16 7.56 -11.03
C ALA A 154 -10.56 8.59 -12.09
N VAL A 155 -10.21 9.86 -11.87
CA VAL A 155 -10.44 10.93 -12.87
C VAL A 155 -9.51 10.73 -14.08
N HIS A 156 -8.22 10.45 -13.83
CA HIS A 156 -7.23 10.31 -14.90
C HIS A 156 -7.56 9.17 -15.87
N PHE A 157 -8.04 8.05 -15.34
CA PHE A 157 -8.40 6.86 -16.12
C PHE A 157 -9.88 6.80 -16.56
N SER A 158 -10.69 7.80 -16.24
CA SER A 158 -12.14 7.78 -16.49
C SER A 158 -12.51 7.56 -17.97
N LYS A 159 -11.72 8.11 -18.89
CA LYS A 159 -11.98 8.01 -20.34
C LYS A 159 -11.56 6.69 -20.97
N ILE A 160 -10.84 5.85 -20.26
CA ILE A 160 -10.36 4.54 -20.74
C ILE A 160 -10.99 3.37 -19.99
N GLY A 161 -11.98 3.65 -19.10
CA GLY A 161 -12.80 2.64 -18.46
C GLY A 161 -12.17 1.90 -17.28
N ILE A 162 -10.96 2.24 -16.85
CA ILE A 162 -10.34 1.65 -15.66
C ILE A 162 -10.95 2.30 -14.41
N ARG A 163 -11.64 1.50 -13.60
CA ARG A 163 -12.22 1.95 -12.33
C ARG A 163 -11.15 1.93 -11.24
N VAL A 164 -11.10 2.98 -10.43
CA VAL A 164 -10.15 3.06 -9.31
C VAL A 164 -10.92 3.42 -8.04
N ASN A 165 -10.79 2.56 -7.02
CA ASN A 165 -11.47 2.72 -5.74
C ASN A 165 -10.50 2.46 -4.58
N ALA A 166 -10.92 2.84 -3.38
CA ALA A 166 -10.23 2.48 -2.15
C ALA A 166 -11.22 1.96 -1.11
N ILE A 167 -10.76 1.08 -0.26
CA ILE A 167 -11.41 0.76 1.01
C ILE A 167 -10.62 1.41 2.14
N ALA A 168 -11.33 1.89 3.14
CA ALA A 168 -10.77 2.55 4.32
C ALA A 168 -11.15 1.74 5.58
N PRO A 169 -10.44 0.64 5.86
CA PRO A 169 -10.75 -0.19 7.02
C PRO A 169 -10.67 0.61 8.31
N GLY A 170 -11.56 0.28 9.25
CA GLY A 170 -11.53 0.69 10.64
C GLY A 170 -11.04 -0.43 11.55
N PHE A 171 -11.55 -0.46 12.75
CA PHE A 171 -11.32 -1.52 13.74
C PHE A 171 -12.45 -2.55 13.70
#